data_9f0b61eba26c4c256e3349a2140ffdf8
#
_entry.id   9f0b61eba26c4c256e3349a2140ffdf8
#
_cell.length_a   1.000
_cell.length_b   1.000
_cell.length_c   1.000
_cell.angle_alpha   90.00
_cell.angle_beta   90.00
_cell.angle_gamma   90.00
#
_symmetry.space_group_name_H-M   'P 1'
#
loop_
_entity.id
_entity.type
_entity.pdbx_description
1 polymer ?
#
loop_
_entity_poly.entity_id
_entity_poly.type
_entity_poly.pdbx_seq_one_letter_code
_entity_poly.pdbx_strand_id
1 'polypeptide(L)'
;MKPPSVSVVVPLFNEEENVAILQQEIREALAGLDHELILVDDASTDATASRVVRGAGVRLLRFSENAGQSAALLAGMRAATAPRIALLDGDLQNDPRDLRLLIKAIDDGADLACGYRAQRKDNALKRLTSRIANYVRSRFVGDGIRDTGCALKVMRRECVQAIVPFKGFHRFIPALVKSAGFRIVELPVNHRPRQFGKSKYGLRNRALKATTDMLGVRWLQARRIRADIVSEQQPTSLSD
;
A
#
# COMPACT_ATOMS: atom_id res chain seq x y z
N MET A 1 4.01 25.79 -5.78
CA MET A 1 4.42 24.72 -6.72
C MET A 1 3.20 23.83 -6.95
N LYS A 2 2.98 23.37 -8.18
CA LYS A 2 1.91 22.42 -8.48
C LYS A 2 2.23 21.08 -7.75
N PRO A 3 1.25 20.43 -7.09
CA PRO A 3 1.51 19.14 -6.46
C PRO A 3 1.86 18.07 -7.51
N PRO A 4 2.69 17.09 -7.16
CA PRO A 4 3.01 15.97 -8.06
C PRO A 4 1.75 15.17 -8.41
N SER A 5 1.81 14.42 -9.52
CA SER A 5 0.68 13.62 -9.99
C SER A 5 0.49 12.33 -9.18
N VAL A 6 1.58 11.79 -8.63
CA VAL A 6 1.58 10.58 -7.81
C VAL A 6 2.67 10.66 -6.73
N SER A 7 2.36 10.22 -5.51
CA SER A 7 3.30 9.98 -4.42
C SER A 7 3.58 8.49 -4.33
N VAL A 8 4.82 8.07 -4.54
CA VAL A 8 5.24 6.67 -4.36
C VAL A 8 5.79 6.50 -2.95
N VAL A 9 5.17 5.63 -2.17
CA VAL A 9 5.55 5.34 -0.78
C VAL A 9 6.21 3.97 -0.70
N VAL A 10 7.44 3.94 -0.19
CA VAL A 10 8.23 2.71 -0.04
C VAL A 10 8.71 2.58 1.41
N PRO A 11 8.24 1.57 2.16
CA PRO A 11 8.81 1.25 3.46
C PRO A 11 10.13 0.51 3.28
N LEU A 12 11.15 0.92 4.03
CA LEU A 12 12.50 0.33 4.01
C LEU A 12 12.87 -0.18 5.40
N PHE A 13 13.48 -1.35 5.46
CA PHE A 13 14.13 -1.87 6.66
C PHE A 13 15.24 -2.84 6.27
N ASN A 14 16.50 -2.46 6.41
CA ASN A 14 17.67 -3.21 6.00
C ASN A 14 17.57 -3.66 4.54
N GLU A 15 17.53 -2.69 3.65
CA GLU A 15 17.41 -2.84 2.19
C GLU A 15 18.57 -2.11 1.46
N GLU A 16 19.76 -2.09 2.07
CA GLU A 16 20.91 -1.35 1.54
C GLU A 16 21.33 -1.75 0.12
N GLU A 17 21.13 -3.02 -0.26
CA GLU A 17 21.46 -3.52 -1.60
C GLU A 17 20.38 -3.15 -2.63
N ASN A 18 19.15 -2.89 -2.19
CA ASN A 18 17.98 -2.70 -3.04
C ASN A 18 17.64 -1.23 -3.29
N VAL A 19 17.85 -0.35 -2.30
CA VAL A 19 17.26 0.99 -2.29
C VAL A 19 17.68 1.86 -3.48
N ALA A 20 18.95 1.85 -3.88
CA ALA A 20 19.42 2.67 -4.99
C ALA A 20 18.90 2.15 -6.35
N ILE A 21 18.87 0.83 -6.52
CA ILE A 21 18.33 0.16 -7.72
C ILE A 21 16.84 0.48 -7.84
N LEU A 22 16.10 0.32 -6.75
CA LEU A 22 14.66 0.60 -6.73
C LEU A 22 14.34 2.05 -7.09
N GLN A 23 15.10 3.01 -6.55
CA GLN A 23 14.95 4.42 -6.90
C GLN A 23 15.15 4.68 -8.39
N GLN A 24 16.15 4.04 -9.00
CA GLN A 24 16.40 4.14 -10.43
C GLN A 24 15.25 3.54 -11.24
N GLU A 25 14.79 2.34 -10.89
CA GLU A 25 13.68 1.68 -11.57
C GLU A 25 12.37 2.49 -11.48
N ILE A 26 12.07 3.09 -10.32
CA ILE A 26 10.89 3.95 -10.14
C ILE A 26 10.99 5.19 -11.03
N ARG A 27 12.17 5.84 -11.08
CA ARG A 27 12.41 7.01 -11.93
C ARG A 27 12.20 6.69 -13.42
N GLU A 28 12.72 5.55 -13.87
CA GLU A 28 12.55 5.09 -15.26
C GLU A 28 11.08 4.74 -15.56
N ALA A 29 10.44 4.01 -14.66
CA ALA A 29 9.05 3.59 -14.80
C ALA A 29 8.08 4.79 -14.89
N LEU A 30 8.36 5.86 -14.16
CA LEU A 30 7.52 7.06 -14.10
C LEU A 30 8.07 8.22 -14.95
N ALA A 31 9.03 7.98 -15.83
CA ALA A 31 9.59 9.03 -16.71
C ALA A 31 8.46 9.77 -17.46
N GLY A 32 8.48 11.11 -17.43
CA GLY A 32 7.44 11.96 -18.02
C GLY A 32 6.17 12.13 -17.17
N LEU A 33 6.07 11.48 -16.01
CA LEU A 33 5.02 11.71 -15.03
C LEU A 33 5.62 12.41 -13.82
N ASP A 34 5.06 13.57 -13.46
CA ASP A 34 5.47 14.30 -12.26
C ASP A 34 5.15 13.49 -11.00
N HIS A 35 6.17 13.17 -10.21
CA HIS A 35 6.02 12.28 -9.04
C HIS A 35 6.94 12.68 -7.89
N GLU A 36 6.53 12.35 -6.67
CA GLU A 36 7.40 12.34 -5.50
C GLU A 36 7.63 10.89 -5.03
N LEU A 37 8.81 10.64 -4.49
CA LEU A 37 9.19 9.38 -3.89
C LEU A 37 9.42 9.58 -2.38
N ILE A 38 8.61 8.92 -1.57
CA ILE A 38 8.67 8.97 -0.12
C ILE A 38 9.19 7.62 0.38
N LEU A 39 10.46 7.60 0.74
CA LEU A 39 11.12 6.46 1.36
C LEU A 39 10.96 6.57 2.88
N VAL A 40 10.49 5.53 3.52
CA VAL A 40 10.31 5.51 4.97
C VAL A 40 11.22 4.44 5.58
N ASP A 41 12.32 4.88 6.16
CA ASP A 41 13.30 4.01 6.82
C ASP A 41 12.82 3.69 8.25
N ASP A 42 12.43 2.44 8.44
CA ASP A 42 11.90 1.90 9.70
C ASP A 42 13.04 1.50 10.66
N ALA A 43 13.95 2.46 10.93
CA ALA A 43 15.13 2.30 11.78
C ALA A 43 16.07 1.19 11.30
N SER A 44 16.48 1.23 10.03
CA SER A 44 17.51 0.31 9.50
C SER A 44 18.81 0.42 10.26
N THR A 45 19.45 -0.73 10.45
CA THR A 45 20.76 -0.89 11.14
C THR A 45 21.93 -1.04 10.17
N ASP A 46 21.63 -1.15 8.87
CA ASP A 46 22.61 -1.21 7.77
C ASP A 46 22.78 0.15 7.06
N ALA A 47 23.39 0.16 5.90
CA ALA A 47 23.62 1.37 5.10
C ALA A 47 22.39 1.85 4.31
N THR A 48 21.17 1.33 4.53
CA THR A 48 19.96 1.67 3.77
C THR A 48 19.76 3.18 3.65
N ALA A 49 19.72 3.88 4.78
CA ALA A 49 19.44 5.33 4.79
C ALA A 49 20.54 6.15 4.10
N SER A 50 21.81 5.74 4.20
CA SER A 50 22.95 6.42 3.58
C SER A 50 23.02 6.17 2.07
N ARG A 51 22.49 5.06 1.58
CA ARG A 51 22.43 4.71 0.15
C ARG A 51 21.22 5.32 -0.58
N VAL A 52 20.35 6.01 0.12
CA VAL A 52 19.26 6.78 -0.54
C VAL A 52 19.86 7.87 -1.41
N VAL A 53 19.60 7.80 -2.70
CA VAL A 53 19.99 8.82 -3.68
C VAL A 53 19.09 10.03 -3.51
N ARG A 54 19.67 11.14 -3.05
CA ARG A 54 18.95 12.41 -2.86
C ARG A 54 18.70 13.08 -4.21
N GLY A 55 17.61 13.82 -4.33
CA GLY A 55 17.24 14.54 -5.54
C GLY A 55 15.90 15.23 -5.42
N ALA A 56 15.53 15.98 -6.45
CA ALA A 56 14.23 16.64 -6.50
C ALA A 56 13.10 15.59 -6.42
N GLY A 57 12.10 15.85 -5.59
CA GLY A 57 10.96 14.96 -5.39
C GLY A 57 11.26 13.72 -4.52
N VAL A 58 12.51 13.55 -4.02
CA VAL A 58 12.85 12.42 -3.12
C VAL A 58 12.84 12.88 -1.67
N ARG A 59 12.08 12.20 -0.84
CA ARG A 59 11.96 12.46 0.60
C ARG A 59 12.28 11.19 1.37
N LEU A 60 13.16 11.29 2.37
CA LEU A 60 13.48 10.23 3.31
C LEU A 60 12.92 10.58 4.68
N LEU A 61 11.97 9.78 5.16
CA LEU A 61 11.48 9.79 6.54
C LEU A 61 12.22 8.69 7.31
N ARG A 62 12.67 8.98 8.53
CA ARG A 62 13.37 7.99 9.35
C ARG A 62 12.70 7.86 10.71
N PHE A 63 12.47 6.63 11.15
CA PHE A 63 12.03 6.34 12.50
C PHE A 63 13.23 6.23 13.45
N SER A 64 13.02 6.54 14.72
CA SER A 64 14.02 6.34 15.79
C SER A 64 14.13 4.89 16.21
N GLU A 65 13.05 4.11 16.05
CA GLU A 65 12.97 2.70 16.40
C GLU A 65 12.11 1.95 15.37
N ASN A 66 12.30 0.63 15.27
CA ASN A 66 11.52 -0.20 14.35
C ASN A 66 10.07 -0.33 14.82
N ALA A 67 9.16 0.30 14.07
CA ALA A 67 7.72 0.29 14.31
C ALA A 67 6.95 -0.67 13.38
N GLY A 68 7.62 -1.22 12.37
CA GLY A 68 7.10 -2.19 11.41
C GLY A 68 6.47 -1.56 10.16
N GLN A 69 6.37 -2.36 9.10
CA GLN A 69 5.91 -1.98 7.77
C GLN A 69 4.60 -1.16 7.78
N SER A 70 3.65 -1.51 8.67
CA SER A 70 2.38 -0.78 8.76
C SER A 70 2.58 0.67 9.18
N ALA A 71 3.44 0.92 10.17
CA ALA A 71 3.74 2.28 10.63
C ALA A 71 4.45 3.07 9.53
N ALA A 72 5.42 2.46 8.86
CA ALA A 72 6.14 3.10 7.76
C ALA A 72 5.22 3.47 6.59
N LEU A 73 4.34 2.57 6.17
CA LEU A 73 3.34 2.86 5.13
C LEU A 73 2.39 3.98 5.56
N LEU A 74 1.91 3.97 6.81
CA LEU A 74 1.02 5.00 7.32
C LEU A 74 1.69 6.39 7.32
N ALA A 75 2.93 6.45 7.79
CA ALA A 75 3.71 7.69 7.81
C ALA A 75 3.91 8.23 6.39
N GLY A 76 4.29 7.37 5.44
CA GLY A 76 4.46 7.74 4.04
C GLY A 76 3.16 8.20 3.39
N MET A 77 2.05 7.50 3.60
CA MET A 77 0.74 7.90 3.07
C MET A 77 0.26 9.25 3.63
N ARG A 78 0.52 9.54 4.90
CA ARG A 78 0.18 10.82 5.53
C ARG A 78 1.06 11.96 5.02
N ALA A 79 2.33 11.67 4.72
CA ALA A 79 3.29 12.63 4.19
C ALA A 79 3.10 12.90 2.69
N ALA A 80 2.36 12.04 1.97
CA ALA A 80 2.11 12.17 0.55
C ALA A 80 1.38 13.47 0.21
N THR A 81 1.77 14.13 -0.91
CA THR A 81 1.18 15.41 -1.35
C THR A 81 0.34 15.28 -2.62
N ALA A 82 0.57 14.22 -3.42
CA ALA A 82 -0.15 13.97 -4.66
C ALA A 82 -1.60 13.49 -4.44
N PRO A 83 -2.50 13.67 -5.43
CA PRO A 83 -3.86 13.13 -5.39
C PRO A 83 -3.89 11.60 -5.49
N ARG A 84 -2.85 10.98 -6.00
CA ARG A 84 -2.69 9.52 -6.11
C ARG A 84 -1.52 9.05 -5.27
N ILE A 85 -1.70 7.97 -4.54
CA ILE A 85 -0.68 7.36 -3.68
C ILE A 85 -0.43 5.94 -4.16
N ALA A 86 0.82 5.66 -4.52
CA ALA A 86 1.31 4.34 -4.89
C ALA A 86 2.07 3.72 -3.72
N LEU A 87 1.81 2.44 -3.44
CA LEU A 87 2.53 1.66 -2.43
C LEU A 87 3.35 0.59 -3.12
N LEU A 88 4.60 0.43 -2.72
CA LEU A 88 5.56 -0.51 -3.28
C LEU A 88 6.50 -1.00 -2.17
N ASP A 89 6.87 -2.30 -2.18
CA ASP A 89 7.87 -2.84 -1.25
C ASP A 89 9.31 -2.52 -1.71
N GLY A 90 10.24 -2.43 -0.75
CA GLY A 90 11.64 -2.08 -0.98
C GLY A 90 12.53 -3.19 -1.53
N ASP A 91 12.02 -4.42 -1.72
CA ASP A 91 12.79 -5.65 -1.95
C ASP A 91 12.94 -6.06 -3.44
N LEU A 92 12.63 -5.17 -4.37
CA LEU A 92 12.70 -5.37 -5.83
C LEU A 92 11.82 -6.49 -6.39
N GLN A 93 10.93 -7.09 -5.59
CA GLN A 93 10.04 -8.15 -6.08
C GLN A 93 8.88 -7.64 -6.94
N ASN A 94 8.43 -6.42 -6.71
CA ASN A 94 7.45 -5.75 -7.58
C ASN A 94 8.16 -5.02 -8.71
N ASP A 95 7.59 -5.04 -9.91
CA ASP A 95 8.09 -4.26 -11.04
C ASP A 95 7.48 -2.84 -11.02
N PRO A 96 8.27 -1.77 -10.83
CA PRO A 96 7.74 -0.42 -10.82
C PRO A 96 7.04 -0.01 -12.11
N ARG A 97 7.33 -0.66 -13.26
CA ARG A 97 6.66 -0.38 -14.55
C ARG A 97 5.16 -0.66 -14.50
N ASP A 98 4.72 -1.59 -13.64
CA ASP A 98 3.31 -1.88 -13.46
C ASP A 98 2.54 -0.74 -12.76
N LEU A 99 3.24 0.24 -12.15
CA LEU A 99 2.61 1.44 -11.57
C LEU A 99 1.77 2.19 -12.59
N ARG A 100 2.23 2.29 -13.86
CA ARG A 100 1.47 2.97 -14.91
C ARG A 100 0.12 2.32 -15.18
N LEU A 101 0.07 0.98 -15.16
CA LEU A 101 -1.16 0.22 -15.34
C LEU A 101 -2.16 0.53 -14.20
N LEU A 102 -1.68 0.55 -12.96
CA LEU A 102 -2.53 0.84 -11.81
C LEU A 102 -2.96 2.31 -11.76
N ILE A 103 -2.07 3.24 -12.11
CA ILE A 103 -2.40 4.68 -12.21
C ILE A 103 -3.50 4.89 -13.24
N LYS A 104 -3.39 4.26 -14.42
CA LYS A 104 -4.42 4.32 -15.45
C LYS A 104 -5.77 3.83 -14.93
N ALA A 105 -5.82 2.77 -14.16
CA ALA A 105 -7.07 2.27 -13.57
C ALA A 105 -7.72 3.28 -12.61
N ILE A 106 -6.92 4.08 -11.89
CA ILE A 106 -7.43 5.19 -11.08
C ILE A 106 -8.00 6.29 -11.98
N ASP A 107 -7.32 6.62 -13.07
CA ASP A 107 -7.79 7.62 -14.04
C ASP A 107 -9.08 7.17 -14.75
N ASP A 108 -9.25 5.85 -14.95
CA ASP A 108 -10.46 5.23 -15.50
C ASP A 108 -11.59 5.11 -14.44
N GLY A 109 -11.44 5.69 -13.24
CA GLY A 109 -12.50 5.85 -12.23
C GLY A 109 -12.49 4.80 -11.10
N ALA A 110 -11.43 3.99 -10.94
CA ALA A 110 -11.24 3.23 -9.71
C ALA A 110 -10.72 4.14 -8.58
N ASP A 111 -11.05 3.81 -7.33
CA ASP A 111 -10.52 4.53 -6.17
C ASP A 111 -9.28 3.83 -5.61
N LEU A 112 -9.21 2.51 -5.74
CA LEU A 112 -8.08 1.68 -5.37
C LEU A 112 -7.84 0.61 -6.44
N ALA A 113 -6.64 0.59 -7.01
CA ALA A 113 -6.14 -0.45 -7.91
C ALA A 113 -5.11 -1.31 -7.15
N CYS A 114 -5.35 -2.63 -7.10
CA CYS A 114 -4.49 -3.60 -6.46
C CYS A 114 -3.82 -4.49 -7.51
N GLY A 115 -2.51 -4.68 -7.41
CA GLY A 115 -1.84 -5.70 -8.18
C GLY A 115 -2.15 -7.10 -7.65
N TYR A 116 -2.26 -8.10 -8.54
CA TYR A 116 -2.20 -9.50 -8.17
C TYR A 116 -1.14 -10.23 -9.01
N ARG A 117 -0.40 -11.12 -8.37
CA ARG A 117 0.71 -11.85 -9.02
C ARG A 117 0.17 -12.99 -9.88
N ALA A 118 -0.01 -12.72 -11.19
CA ALA A 118 -0.59 -13.68 -12.13
C ALA A 118 0.29 -14.92 -12.31
N GLN A 119 1.62 -14.74 -12.35
CA GLN A 119 2.60 -15.80 -12.56
C GLN A 119 3.42 -16.05 -11.28
N ARG A 120 2.87 -16.81 -10.33
CA ARG A 120 3.63 -17.26 -9.16
C ARG A 120 4.40 -18.55 -9.49
N LYS A 121 5.73 -18.49 -9.42
CA LYS A 121 6.62 -19.66 -9.55
C LYS A 121 6.65 -20.54 -8.27
N ASP A 122 5.56 -20.57 -7.51
CA ASP A 122 5.45 -21.37 -6.30
C ASP A 122 5.06 -22.83 -6.65
N ASN A 123 5.47 -23.77 -5.77
CA ASN A 123 5.07 -25.19 -5.85
C ASN A 123 3.54 -25.34 -5.86
N ALA A 124 3.00 -26.29 -6.59
CA ALA A 124 1.55 -26.48 -6.79
C ALA A 124 0.77 -26.53 -5.47
N LEU A 125 1.30 -27.25 -4.46
CA LEU A 125 0.70 -27.36 -3.13
C LEU A 125 0.64 -26.00 -2.41
N LYS A 126 1.71 -25.20 -2.49
CA LYS A 126 1.78 -23.87 -1.87
C LYS A 126 0.86 -22.87 -2.58
N ARG A 127 0.65 -23.01 -3.90
CA ARG A 127 -0.35 -22.24 -4.64
C ARG A 127 -1.77 -22.58 -4.21
N LEU A 128 -2.10 -23.87 -4.05
CA LEU A 128 -3.41 -24.31 -3.65
C LEU A 128 -3.76 -23.84 -2.22
N THR A 129 -2.85 -24.06 -1.25
CA THR A 129 -3.05 -23.59 0.13
C THR A 129 -3.20 -22.07 0.21
N SER A 130 -2.41 -21.32 -0.55
CA SER A 130 -2.54 -19.85 -0.62
C SER A 130 -3.87 -19.42 -1.24
N ARG A 131 -4.36 -20.12 -2.28
CA ARG A 131 -5.66 -19.83 -2.91
C ARG A 131 -6.81 -20.06 -1.93
N ILE A 132 -6.79 -21.20 -1.22
CA ILE A 132 -7.82 -21.53 -0.21
C ILE A 132 -7.80 -20.48 0.91
N ALA A 133 -6.62 -20.17 1.46
CA ALA A 133 -6.48 -19.19 2.51
C ALA A 133 -6.96 -17.78 2.08
N ASN A 134 -6.61 -17.34 0.86
CA ASN A 134 -7.07 -16.06 0.32
C ASN A 134 -8.58 -16.08 0.04
N TYR A 135 -9.14 -17.20 -0.45
CA TYR A 135 -10.57 -17.32 -0.66
C TYR A 135 -11.36 -17.22 0.65
N VAL A 136 -10.96 -17.99 1.68
CA VAL A 136 -11.59 -17.94 3.01
C VAL A 136 -11.50 -16.54 3.60
N ARG A 137 -10.32 -15.92 3.54
CA ARG A 137 -10.12 -14.56 4.00
C ARG A 137 -11.02 -13.57 3.24
N SER A 138 -10.98 -13.60 1.91
CA SER A 138 -11.75 -12.71 1.06
C SER A 138 -13.25 -12.83 1.29
N ARG A 139 -13.73 -14.08 1.49
CA ARG A 139 -15.13 -14.35 1.82
C ARG A 139 -15.51 -13.81 3.20
N PHE A 140 -14.59 -13.88 4.16
CA PHE A 140 -14.82 -13.42 5.53
C PHE A 140 -14.82 -11.89 5.64
N VAL A 141 -13.84 -11.20 5.04
CA VAL A 141 -13.74 -9.73 5.08
C VAL A 141 -14.49 -9.04 3.94
N GLY A 142 -15.03 -9.78 2.97
CA GLY A 142 -15.89 -9.26 1.91
C GLY A 142 -15.19 -8.38 0.86
N ASP A 143 -13.85 -8.43 0.76
CA ASP A 143 -13.11 -7.55 -0.15
C ASP A 143 -13.10 -8.04 -1.62
N GLY A 144 -13.21 -9.34 -1.86
CA GLY A 144 -13.15 -9.93 -3.20
C GLY A 144 -11.74 -10.04 -3.79
N ILE A 145 -10.70 -9.76 -3.01
CA ILE A 145 -9.31 -9.69 -3.46
C ILE A 145 -8.67 -11.07 -3.50
N ARG A 146 -8.02 -11.39 -4.64
CA ARG A 146 -7.33 -12.67 -4.89
C ARG A 146 -5.97 -12.75 -4.23
N ASP A 147 -5.21 -11.65 -4.21
CA ASP A 147 -3.83 -11.63 -3.73
C ASP A 147 -3.53 -10.43 -2.82
N THR A 148 -3.84 -10.58 -1.54
CA THR A 148 -3.49 -9.55 -0.54
C THR A 148 -2.01 -9.46 -0.21
N GLY A 149 -1.23 -10.45 -0.63
CA GLY A 149 0.22 -10.44 -0.43
C GLY A 149 0.98 -9.59 -1.45
N CYS A 150 0.31 -9.06 -2.47
CA CYS A 150 0.93 -8.11 -3.38
C CYS A 150 0.96 -6.72 -2.75
N ALA A 151 2.16 -6.15 -2.60
CA ALA A 151 2.33 -4.81 -2.03
C ALA A 151 1.89 -3.72 -3.00
N LEU A 152 2.05 -3.96 -4.31
CA LEU A 152 1.80 -2.96 -5.35
C LEU A 152 0.34 -2.55 -5.38
N LYS A 153 0.07 -1.31 -5.01
CA LYS A 153 -1.26 -0.70 -5.00
C LYS A 153 -1.16 0.77 -5.39
N VAL A 154 -2.18 1.27 -6.05
CA VAL A 154 -2.36 2.71 -6.26
C VAL A 154 -3.76 3.08 -5.79
N MET A 155 -3.88 4.18 -5.06
CA MET A 155 -5.16 4.64 -4.54
C MET A 155 -5.29 6.16 -4.66
N ARG A 156 -6.52 6.64 -4.69
CA ARG A 156 -6.82 8.04 -4.46
C ARG A 156 -6.47 8.41 -3.01
N ARG A 157 -6.04 9.65 -2.80
CA ARG A 157 -5.67 10.14 -1.46
C ARG A 157 -6.82 10.00 -0.46
N GLU A 158 -8.06 10.18 -0.89
CA GLU A 158 -9.26 10.08 -0.06
C GLU A 158 -9.41 8.70 0.57
N CYS A 159 -8.91 7.65 -0.08
CA CYS A 159 -8.91 6.30 0.46
C CYS A 159 -8.11 6.16 1.76
N VAL A 160 -7.12 7.03 2.00
CA VAL A 160 -6.32 7.01 3.24
C VAL A 160 -7.19 7.23 4.47
N GLN A 161 -8.24 8.06 4.37
CA GLN A 161 -9.17 8.33 5.46
C GLN A 161 -10.00 7.10 5.85
N ALA A 162 -10.15 6.14 4.92
CA ALA A 162 -10.84 4.88 5.18
C ALA A 162 -10.00 3.89 5.97
N ILE A 163 -8.69 4.10 6.06
CA ILE A 163 -7.73 3.19 6.69
C ILE A 163 -7.71 3.44 8.19
N VAL A 164 -8.20 2.47 8.95
CA VAL A 164 -8.04 2.46 10.41
C VAL A 164 -6.67 1.88 10.73
N PRO A 165 -5.78 2.64 11.39
CA PRO A 165 -4.43 2.17 11.68
C PRO A 165 -4.39 1.09 12.77
N PHE A 166 -3.78 -0.05 12.46
CA PHE A 166 -3.40 -1.09 13.42
C PHE A 166 -2.21 -1.89 12.87
N LYS A 167 -1.51 -2.61 13.73
CA LYS A 167 -0.34 -3.39 13.32
C LYS A 167 -0.76 -4.54 12.38
N GLY A 168 -0.44 -4.45 11.08
CA GLY A 168 -0.85 -5.41 10.05
C GLY A 168 -1.93 -4.91 9.09
N PHE A 169 -2.43 -3.68 9.23
CA PHE A 169 -3.51 -3.13 8.39
C PHE A 169 -3.17 -3.14 6.88
N HIS A 170 -1.90 -3.05 6.52
CA HIS A 170 -1.46 -3.03 5.12
C HIS A 170 -1.98 -4.22 4.30
N ARG A 171 -2.26 -5.35 4.94
CA ARG A 171 -2.86 -6.55 4.33
C ARG A 171 -4.37 -6.41 4.10
N PHE A 172 -5.00 -5.46 4.80
CA PHE A 172 -6.44 -5.24 4.80
C PHE A 172 -6.85 -3.90 4.18
N ILE A 173 -5.91 -3.16 3.59
CA ILE A 173 -6.23 -1.92 2.88
C ILE A 173 -7.43 -2.08 1.95
N PRO A 174 -7.49 -3.13 1.07
CA PRO A 174 -8.65 -3.30 0.20
C PRO A 174 -9.97 -3.48 0.97
N ALA A 175 -9.95 -4.30 2.04
CA ALA A 175 -11.15 -4.54 2.85
C ALA A 175 -11.65 -3.28 3.55
N LEU A 176 -10.74 -2.47 4.10
CA LEU A 176 -11.05 -1.22 4.78
C LEU A 176 -11.59 -0.16 3.79
N VAL A 177 -10.93 -0.01 2.65
CA VAL A 177 -11.29 0.95 1.60
C VAL A 177 -12.64 0.57 0.99
N LYS A 178 -12.85 -0.72 0.66
CA LYS A 178 -14.14 -1.21 0.13
C LYS A 178 -15.29 -1.00 1.11
N SER A 179 -15.07 -1.24 2.41
CA SER A 179 -16.09 -1.04 3.43
C SER A 179 -16.50 0.43 3.58
N ALA A 180 -15.67 1.35 3.11
CA ALA A 180 -15.95 2.79 3.03
C ALA A 180 -16.75 3.20 1.79
N GLY A 181 -17.09 2.24 0.91
CA GLY A 181 -17.86 2.50 -0.31
C GLY A 181 -17.00 2.76 -1.55
N PHE A 182 -15.68 2.76 -1.46
CA PHE A 182 -14.79 3.00 -2.59
C PHE A 182 -14.75 1.82 -3.57
N ARG A 183 -14.58 2.14 -4.85
CA ARG A 183 -14.48 1.18 -5.96
C ARG A 183 -13.07 0.61 -6.05
N ILE A 184 -12.95 -0.73 -5.97
CA ILE A 184 -11.67 -1.44 -6.06
C ILE A 184 -11.60 -2.25 -7.34
N VAL A 185 -10.42 -2.28 -7.95
CA VAL A 185 -10.08 -3.15 -9.08
C VAL A 185 -8.80 -3.93 -8.80
N GLU A 186 -8.68 -5.14 -9.37
CA GLU A 186 -7.44 -5.92 -9.35
C GLU A 186 -6.90 -6.10 -10.77
N LEU A 187 -5.60 -5.90 -10.92
CA LEU A 187 -4.91 -6.01 -12.19
C LEU A 187 -3.71 -6.96 -12.08
N PRO A 188 -3.43 -7.74 -13.14
CA PRO A 188 -2.26 -8.60 -13.16
C PRO A 188 -0.99 -7.77 -13.18
N VAL A 189 -0.03 -8.12 -12.32
CA VAL A 189 1.27 -7.45 -12.23
C VAL A 189 2.39 -8.46 -12.25
N ASN A 190 3.57 -8.02 -12.67
CA ASN A 190 4.78 -8.81 -12.68
C ASN A 190 5.27 -9.03 -11.25
N HIS A 191 5.88 -10.18 -11.02
CA HIS A 191 6.51 -10.50 -9.75
C HIS A 191 7.84 -11.19 -9.99
N ARG A 192 8.90 -10.58 -9.48
CA ARG A 192 10.27 -11.04 -9.64
C ARG A 192 10.70 -11.90 -8.44
N PRO A 193 11.64 -12.82 -8.59
CA PRO A 193 12.30 -13.43 -7.46
C PRO A 193 13.07 -12.37 -6.67
N ARG A 194 13.17 -12.54 -5.35
CA ARG A 194 14.01 -11.68 -4.52
C ARG A 194 15.46 -11.78 -4.97
N GLN A 195 16.10 -10.64 -5.20
CA GLN A 195 17.50 -10.58 -5.64
C GLN A 195 18.46 -10.56 -4.46
N PHE A 196 18.17 -9.77 -3.42
CA PHE A 196 19.02 -9.58 -2.25
C PHE A 196 18.22 -9.69 -0.96
N GLY A 197 18.93 -9.89 0.16
CA GLY A 197 18.35 -9.96 1.50
C GLY A 197 17.66 -11.29 1.83
N LYS A 198 17.25 -11.45 3.09
CA LYS A 198 16.55 -12.63 3.61
C LYS A 198 15.12 -12.30 4.00
N SER A 199 14.20 -13.26 3.85
CA SER A 199 12.81 -13.08 4.34
C SER A 199 12.81 -12.90 5.86
N LYS A 200 12.37 -11.77 6.34
CA LYS A 200 12.40 -11.34 7.75
C LYS A 200 11.28 -11.95 8.60
N TYR A 201 10.44 -12.85 8.04
CA TYR A 201 9.23 -13.34 8.72
C TYR A 201 9.10 -14.87 8.74
N GLY A 202 8.90 -15.46 9.93
CA GLY A 202 8.58 -16.88 10.12
C GLY A 202 7.10 -17.21 9.85
N LEU A 203 6.84 -18.44 9.35
CA LEU A 203 5.51 -18.87 8.87
C LEU A 203 4.46 -19.11 9.97
N ARG A 204 4.82 -19.68 11.13
CA ARG A 204 3.86 -20.12 12.16
C ARG A 204 3.14 -18.98 12.90
N ASN A 205 3.85 -17.89 13.24
CA ASN A 205 3.25 -16.74 13.92
C ASN A 205 2.39 -15.86 13.00
N ARG A 206 2.52 -16.02 11.68
CA ARG A 206 1.75 -15.24 10.68
C ARG A 206 0.29 -15.67 10.60
N ALA A 207 0.01 -16.97 10.66
CA ALA A 207 -1.36 -17.48 10.50
C ALA A 207 -2.26 -17.04 11.66
N LEU A 208 -1.78 -17.22 12.90
CA LEU A 208 -2.56 -16.84 14.08
C LEU A 208 -2.85 -15.33 14.15
N LYS A 209 -1.80 -14.51 13.94
CA LYS A 209 -1.97 -13.05 13.88
C LYS A 209 -2.89 -12.61 12.74
N ALA A 210 -2.79 -13.25 11.56
CA ALA A 210 -3.66 -12.93 10.45
C ALA A 210 -5.14 -13.27 10.73
N THR A 211 -5.40 -14.32 11.50
CA THR A 211 -6.78 -14.71 11.88
C THR A 211 -7.37 -13.71 12.89
N THR A 212 -6.61 -13.31 13.92
CA THR A 212 -7.06 -12.29 14.87
C THR A 212 -7.29 -10.94 14.20
N ASP A 213 -6.38 -10.54 13.28
CA ASP A 213 -6.55 -9.31 12.50
C ASP A 213 -7.82 -9.36 11.62
N MET A 214 -8.13 -10.52 11.02
CA MET A 214 -9.37 -10.70 10.25
C MET A 214 -10.63 -10.46 11.10
N LEU A 215 -10.68 -11.01 12.32
CA LEU A 215 -11.79 -10.80 13.24
C LEU A 215 -11.93 -9.32 13.60
N GLY A 216 -10.80 -8.66 13.89
CA GLY A 216 -10.76 -7.22 14.17
C GLY A 216 -11.28 -6.39 13.00
N VAL A 217 -10.82 -6.69 11.77
CA VAL A 217 -11.30 -6.00 10.56
C VAL A 217 -12.80 -6.22 10.34
N ARG A 218 -13.29 -7.46 10.50
CA ARG A 218 -14.73 -7.75 10.39
C ARG A 218 -15.55 -6.97 11.40
N TRP A 219 -15.06 -6.89 12.64
CA TRP A 219 -15.69 -6.09 13.69
C TRP A 219 -15.72 -4.60 13.34
N LEU A 220 -14.61 -4.03 12.86
CA LEU A 220 -14.52 -2.64 12.39
C LEU A 220 -15.52 -2.37 11.26
N GLN A 221 -15.61 -3.26 10.27
CA GLN A 221 -16.55 -3.13 9.16
C GLN A 221 -18.01 -3.13 9.62
N ALA A 222 -18.36 -3.99 10.59
CA ALA A 222 -19.71 -4.08 11.12
C ALA A 222 -20.12 -2.85 11.95
N ARG A 223 -19.16 -2.09 12.48
CA ARG A 223 -19.37 -0.92 13.34
C ARG A 223 -18.98 0.40 12.68
N ARG A 224 -18.71 0.38 11.36
CA ARG A 224 -18.41 1.60 10.65
C ARG A 224 -19.61 2.53 10.62
N ILE A 225 -19.40 3.76 11.10
CA ILE A 225 -20.40 4.83 10.99
C ILE A 225 -20.47 5.26 9.52
N ARG A 226 -21.68 5.29 8.98
CA ARG A 226 -22.00 5.81 7.64
C ARG A 226 -22.99 6.95 7.85
N ALA A 227 -22.54 8.18 7.67
CA ALA A 227 -23.37 9.35 7.73
C ALA A 227 -22.90 10.32 6.66
N ASP A 228 -23.79 10.66 5.74
CA ASP A 228 -23.56 11.66 4.73
C ASP A 228 -24.31 12.94 5.12
N ILE A 229 -23.65 14.09 5.01
CA ILE A 229 -24.30 15.39 5.19
C ILE A 229 -25.08 15.66 3.91
N VAL A 230 -26.40 15.63 4.01
CA VAL A 230 -27.30 15.84 2.86
C VAL A 230 -27.51 17.33 2.60
N SER A 231 -27.51 18.16 3.65
CA SER A 231 -27.60 19.62 3.54
C SER A 231 -27.02 20.30 4.78
N GLU A 232 -26.41 21.45 4.57
CA GLU A 232 -25.99 22.36 5.64
C GLU A 232 -26.82 23.63 5.52
N GLN A 233 -27.59 23.96 6.55
CA GLN A 233 -28.32 25.22 6.64
C GLN A 233 -27.46 26.23 7.39
N GLN A 234 -27.05 27.29 6.70
CA GLN A 234 -26.44 28.43 7.38
C GLN A 234 -27.52 29.20 8.17
N PRO A 235 -27.24 29.61 9.41
CA PRO A 235 -28.17 30.44 10.16
C PRO A 235 -28.43 31.71 9.37
N THR A 236 -29.71 32.02 9.12
CA THR A 236 -30.12 33.28 8.50
C THR A 236 -29.65 34.40 9.45
N SER A 237 -28.83 35.33 8.96
CA SER A 237 -28.51 36.52 9.72
C SER A 237 -29.82 37.26 10.04
N LEU A 238 -30.16 37.32 11.32
CA LEU A 238 -31.19 38.25 11.80
C LEU A 238 -30.69 39.65 11.45
N SER A 239 -31.25 40.23 10.39
CA SER A 239 -31.08 41.64 10.12
C SER A 239 -31.95 42.39 11.16
N ASP A 240 -31.27 43.06 12.07
CA ASP A 240 -31.86 44.11 12.94
C ASP A 240 -32.38 45.27 12.10
#